data_1afe86b9cf7d0ceef7d2b07f7ae011d7
#
_entry.id   1afe86b9cf7d0ceef7d2b07f7ae011d7
#
_cell.length_a   1.000
_cell.length_b   1.000
_cell.length_c   1.000
_cell.angle_alpha   90.00
_cell.angle_beta   90.00
_cell.angle_gamma   90.00
#
_symmetry.space_group_name_H-M   'P 1'
#
loop_
_entity.id
_entity.type
_entity.pdbx_description
1 polymer ?
#
loop_
_entity_poly.entity_id
_entity_poly.type
_entity_poly.pdbx_seq_one_letter_code
_entity_poly.pdbx_strand_id
1 'polypeptide(L)'
;TLLSAKLAFLPSFSLAPQGTVSSFDKQKAVQAYSLPVTASWELDIFGRMRNAKRQAKALYAQSQDYQQAVRTQLIAGIANTYYTLLMLDEQLSLTQQTEQAWKETVVSARALMEAGQYNEAGVSQMEATYYSVQTSILDLKEQINQVENSLALLLAETPRHYERGTLSAQHFTQDLSVGIPMQMLANRPDVRSAERSLEAAFYGTNQARSAFYPSIVLSGSAGWTNSAGSMIVNPGKFLASAVGSLTQPLFNRGQVIAQYRISKAQQEEARLFFEQALLNAGSEVNDALTACQTSREKTGLLDKQKVS
;
A
#
# COMPACT_ATOMS: atom_id res chain seq x y z
N THR A 1 -17.05 -1.46 -4.53
CA THR A 1 -16.71 -2.43 -3.48
C THR A 1 -17.20 -3.83 -3.83
N LEU A 2 -16.63 -4.90 -3.20
CA LEU A 2 -17.05 -6.29 -3.43
C LEU A 2 -18.54 -6.50 -3.11
N LEU A 3 -19.07 -5.84 -2.08
CA LEU A 3 -20.49 -5.89 -1.73
C LEU A 3 -21.36 -5.35 -2.87
N SER A 4 -21.03 -4.20 -3.42
CA SER A 4 -21.74 -3.61 -4.56
C SER A 4 -21.75 -4.54 -5.77
N ALA A 5 -20.60 -5.17 -6.09
CA ALA A 5 -20.51 -6.14 -7.19
C ALA A 5 -21.30 -7.44 -6.95
N LYS A 6 -21.50 -7.84 -5.67
CA LYS A 6 -22.39 -8.96 -5.31
C LYS A 6 -23.87 -8.57 -5.46
N LEU A 7 -24.23 -7.38 -5.00
CA LEU A 7 -25.60 -6.90 -5.02
C LEU A 7 -26.08 -6.51 -6.45
N ALA A 8 -25.14 -6.26 -7.36
CA ALA A 8 -25.45 -5.97 -8.78
C ALA A 8 -26.21 -7.11 -9.48
N PHE A 9 -26.20 -8.34 -8.95
CA PHE A 9 -26.99 -9.46 -9.48
C PHE A 9 -28.46 -9.42 -9.06
N LEU A 10 -28.84 -8.55 -8.12
CA LEU A 10 -30.22 -8.39 -7.66
C LEU A 10 -30.90 -7.30 -8.48
N PRO A 11 -32.24 -7.37 -8.63
CA PRO A 11 -32.98 -6.29 -9.26
C PRO A 11 -32.87 -5.00 -8.46
N SER A 12 -32.78 -3.87 -9.16
CA SER A 12 -32.88 -2.55 -8.56
C SER A 12 -34.36 -2.11 -8.51
N PHE A 13 -34.72 -1.46 -7.41
CA PHE A 13 -36.06 -0.87 -7.24
C PHE A 13 -35.92 0.62 -7.04
N SER A 14 -36.81 1.38 -7.72
CA SER A 14 -36.88 2.83 -7.55
C SER A 14 -38.32 3.30 -7.50
N LEU A 15 -38.58 4.33 -6.70
CA LEU A 15 -39.85 5.05 -6.63
C LEU A 15 -39.62 6.43 -7.24
N ALA A 16 -40.37 6.75 -8.29
CA ALA A 16 -40.21 8.00 -9.02
C ALA A 16 -41.57 8.70 -9.21
N PRO A 17 -42.07 9.41 -8.19
CA PRO A 17 -43.30 10.19 -8.33
C PRO A 17 -43.15 11.24 -9.43
N GLN A 18 -44.14 11.36 -10.27
CA GLN A 18 -44.18 12.33 -11.37
C GLN A 18 -45.50 13.07 -11.38
N GLY A 19 -45.48 14.36 -11.60
CA GLY A 19 -46.63 15.20 -11.85
C GLY A 19 -46.37 16.08 -13.08
N THR A 20 -47.28 16.09 -14.03
CA THR A 20 -47.15 16.90 -15.24
C THR A 20 -48.40 17.76 -15.38
N VAL A 21 -48.21 19.02 -15.71
CA VAL A 21 -49.28 19.94 -16.10
C VAL A 21 -49.00 20.37 -17.54
N SER A 22 -49.93 20.07 -18.45
CA SER A 22 -49.77 20.42 -19.84
C SER A 22 -50.99 21.16 -20.34
N SER A 23 -50.78 22.21 -21.14
CA SER A 23 -51.83 22.95 -21.88
C SER A 23 -51.38 23.11 -23.33
N PHE A 24 -52.26 22.82 -24.25
CA PHE A 24 -52.01 22.97 -25.69
C PHE A 24 -53.11 23.85 -26.30
N ASP A 25 -52.70 24.80 -27.11
CA ASP A 25 -53.57 25.70 -27.88
C ASP A 25 -54.70 26.35 -27.04
N LYS A 26 -54.34 26.99 -25.88
CA LYS A 26 -55.27 27.66 -24.95
C LYS A 26 -56.36 26.76 -24.34
N GLN A 27 -56.27 25.45 -24.49
CA GLN A 27 -57.18 24.51 -23.82
C GLN A 27 -56.90 24.46 -22.31
N LYS A 28 -57.89 24.00 -21.53
CA LYS A 28 -57.71 23.82 -20.07
C LYS A 28 -56.52 22.92 -19.79
N ALA A 29 -55.68 23.36 -18.86
CA ALA A 29 -54.52 22.59 -18.41
C ALA A 29 -54.94 21.20 -17.90
N VAL A 30 -54.31 20.20 -18.46
CA VAL A 30 -54.49 18.80 -18.07
C VAL A 30 -53.43 18.41 -17.05
N GLN A 31 -53.85 17.88 -15.93
CA GLN A 31 -52.99 17.42 -14.87
C GLN A 31 -52.86 15.88 -14.93
N ALA A 32 -51.65 15.39 -15.10
CA ALA A 32 -51.31 13.97 -15.00
C ALA A 32 -50.38 13.71 -13.82
N TYR A 33 -50.65 12.68 -13.07
CA TYR A 33 -49.79 12.23 -11.99
C TYR A 33 -49.53 10.72 -12.06
N SER A 34 -48.37 10.29 -11.62
CA SER A 34 -48.03 8.89 -11.50
C SER A 34 -47.13 8.64 -10.28
N LEU A 35 -47.36 7.53 -9.64
CA LEU A 35 -46.55 7.05 -8.50
C LEU A 35 -46.11 5.61 -8.79
N PRO A 36 -45.16 5.40 -9.72
CA PRO A 36 -44.67 4.08 -10.07
C PRO A 36 -43.54 3.62 -9.14
N VAL A 37 -43.58 2.37 -8.74
CA VAL A 37 -42.40 1.60 -8.31
C VAL A 37 -41.89 0.90 -9.56
N THR A 38 -40.63 1.17 -9.91
CA THR A 38 -39.98 0.52 -11.06
C THR A 38 -38.97 -0.48 -10.57
N ALA A 39 -38.90 -1.65 -11.19
CA ALA A 39 -37.94 -2.69 -11.00
C ALA A 39 -37.10 -2.86 -12.28
N SER A 40 -35.80 -2.99 -12.17
CA SER A 40 -34.94 -3.29 -13.31
C SER A 40 -33.91 -4.35 -12.91
N TRP A 41 -33.81 -5.38 -13.74
CA TRP A 41 -32.91 -6.51 -13.53
C TRP A 41 -32.17 -6.89 -14.80
N GLU A 42 -30.83 -6.78 -14.77
CA GLU A 42 -29.98 -7.22 -15.88
C GLU A 42 -29.60 -8.69 -15.72
N LEU A 43 -29.82 -9.49 -16.76
CA LEU A 43 -29.45 -10.90 -16.80
C LEU A 43 -28.01 -11.05 -17.31
N ASP A 44 -27.13 -11.63 -16.49
CA ASP A 44 -25.70 -11.80 -16.82
C ASP A 44 -25.45 -13.05 -17.67
N ILE A 45 -25.91 -13.05 -18.94
CA ILE A 45 -25.71 -14.18 -19.85
C ILE A 45 -24.27 -14.23 -20.35
N PHE A 46 -23.69 -13.09 -20.69
CA PHE A 46 -22.36 -12.97 -21.28
C PHE A 46 -21.24 -12.69 -20.26
N GLY A 47 -21.55 -12.75 -18.98
CA GLY A 47 -20.54 -12.73 -17.91
C GLY A 47 -20.00 -11.35 -17.54
N ARG A 48 -20.68 -10.27 -17.93
CA ARG A 48 -20.27 -8.89 -17.59
C ARG A 48 -20.21 -8.70 -16.09
N MET A 49 -21.29 -9.06 -15.38
CA MET A 49 -21.39 -8.90 -13.93
C MET A 49 -20.54 -9.95 -13.18
N ARG A 50 -20.46 -11.17 -13.71
CA ARG A 50 -19.56 -12.21 -13.15
C ARG A 50 -18.11 -11.78 -13.19
N ASN A 51 -17.64 -11.20 -14.30
CA ASN A 51 -16.28 -10.69 -14.41
C ASN A 51 -16.07 -9.47 -13.51
N ALA A 52 -17.03 -8.54 -13.44
CA ALA A 52 -16.97 -7.40 -12.49
C ALA A 52 -16.87 -7.86 -11.04
N LYS A 53 -17.64 -8.89 -10.63
CA LYS A 53 -17.56 -9.48 -9.29
C LYS A 53 -16.19 -10.15 -9.04
N ARG A 54 -15.65 -10.88 -10.03
CA ARG A 54 -14.32 -11.51 -9.92
C ARG A 54 -13.21 -10.46 -9.82
N GLN A 55 -13.29 -9.39 -10.63
CA GLN A 55 -12.39 -8.25 -10.54
C GLN A 55 -12.44 -7.61 -9.14
N ALA A 56 -13.64 -7.32 -8.63
CA ALA A 56 -13.80 -6.75 -7.29
C ALA A 56 -13.28 -7.69 -6.18
N LYS A 57 -13.39 -9.02 -6.36
CA LYS A 57 -12.82 -10.01 -5.44
C LYS A 57 -11.29 -10.00 -5.49
N ALA A 58 -10.68 -9.91 -6.67
CA ALA A 58 -9.23 -9.82 -6.83
C ALA A 58 -8.69 -8.52 -6.18
N LEU A 59 -9.34 -7.38 -6.40
CA LEU A 59 -8.98 -6.10 -5.76
C LEU A 59 -9.13 -6.15 -4.23
N TYR A 60 -10.13 -6.86 -3.70
CA TYR A 60 -10.28 -7.06 -2.27
C TYR A 60 -9.13 -7.93 -1.71
N ALA A 61 -8.78 -9.03 -2.38
CA ALA A 61 -7.64 -9.86 -2.00
C ALA A 61 -6.32 -9.06 -2.07
N GLN A 62 -6.14 -8.23 -3.11
CA GLN A 62 -5.01 -7.33 -3.25
C GLN A 62 -4.87 -6.40 -2.04
N SER A 63 -5.99 -5.82 -1.55
CA SER A 63 -5.96 -4.94 -0.38
C SER A 63 -5.54 -5.68 0.91
N GLN A 64 -5.87 -6.97 1.03
CA GLN A 64 -5.42 -7.81 2.15
C GLN A 64 -3.91 -8.13 2.06
N ASP A 65 -3.43 -8.47 0.86
CA ASP A 65 -2.01 -8.70 0.62
C ASP A 65 -1.21 -7.40 0.84
N TYR A 66 -1.73 -6.24 0.43
CA TYR A 66 -1.13 -4.94 0.70
C TYR A 66 -1.06 -4.63 2.21
N GLN A 67 -2.12 -4.91 2.97
CA GLN A 67 -2.11 -4.79 4.43
C GLN A 67 -1.00 -5.65 5.05
N GLN A 68 -0.82 -6.86 4.55
CA GLN A 68 0.25 -7.75 5.02
C GLN A 68 1.64 -7.21 4.64
N ALA A 69 1.81 -6.64 3.44
CA ALA A 69 3.05 -5.99 3.02
C ALA A 69 3.43 -4.83 3.94
N VAL A 70 2.47 -3.95 4.25
CA VAL A 70 2.68 -2.83 5.19
C VAL A 70 3.07 -3.32 6.58
N ARG A 71 2.44 -4.38 7.08
CA ARG A 71 2.82 -5.00 8.37
C ARG A 71 4.25 -5.52 8.37
N THR A 72 4.65 -6.22 7.32
CA THR A 72 6.01 -6.74 7.18
C THR A 72 7.03 -5.61 7.12
N GLN A 73 6.74 -4.57 6.34
CA GLN A 73 7.60 -3.38 6.24
C GLN A 73 7.72 -2.63 7.57
N LEU A 74 6.62 -2.52 8.32
CA LEU A 74 6.63 -1.90 9.64
C LEU A 74 7.52 -2.69 10.62
N ILE A 75 7.37 -4.01 10.67
CA ILE A 75 8.21 -4.88 11.52
C ILE A 75 9.69 -4.73 11.16
N ALA A 76 10.01 -4.76 9.85
CA ALA A 76 11.38 -4.56 9.39
C ALA A 76 11.92 -3.17 9.75
N GLY A 77 11.09 -2.12 9.59
CA GLY A 77 11.44 -0.75 9.97
C GLY A 77 11.73 -0.61 11.46
N ILE A 78 10.88 -1.16 12.33
CA ILE A 78 11.08 -1.17 13.78
C ILE A 78 12.37 -1.92 14.14
N ALA A 79 12.59 -3.11 13.56
CA ALA A 79 13.80 -3.88 13.82
C ALA A 79 15.07 -3.12 13.42
N ASN A 80 15.09 -2.55 12.21
CA ASN A 80 16.24 -1.76 11.74
C ASN A 80 16.52 -0.55 12.65
N THR A 81 15.47 0.18 13.03
CA THR A 81 15.60 1.34 13.93
C THR A 81 16.10 0.92 15.31
N TYR A 82 15.61 -0.21 15.85
CA TYR A 82 16.05 -0.75 17.12
C TYR A 82 17.55 -1.14 17.10
N TYR A 83 18.01 -1.86 16.07
CA TYR A 83 19.42 -2.23 15.95
C TYR A 83 20.32 -1.02 15.67
N THR A 84 19.81 0.00 14.98
CA THR A 84 20.52 1.28 14.82
C THR A 84 20.72 1.97 16.18
N LEU A 85 19.71 1.96 17.06
CA LEU A 85 19.86 2.50 18.43
C LEU A 85 20.90 1.72 19.23
N LEU A 86 20.88 0.38 19.19
CA LEU A 86 21.89 -0.43 19.89
C LEU A 86 23.31 -0.14 19.39
N MET A 87 23.47 0.06 18.08
CA MET A 87 24.77 0.44 17.48
C MET A 87 25.22 1.83 17.98
N LEU A 88 24.33 2.81 18.00
CA LEU A 88 24.65 4.17 18.46
C LEU A 88 24.98 4.21 19.96
N ASP A 89 24.28 3.43 20.79
CA ASP A 89 24.59 3.31 22.22
C ASP A 89 26.00 2.74 22.46
N GLU A 90 26.36 1.69 21.73
CA GLU A 90 27.70 1.09 21.83
C GLU A 90 28.76 2.07 21.35
N GLN A 91 28.51 2.79 20.27
CA GLN A 91 29.38 3.83 19.75
C GLN A 91 29.54 4.99 20.75
N LEU A 92 28.44 5.42 21.39
CA LEU A 92 28.50 6.44 22.46
C LEU A 92 29.32 5.98 23.65
N SER A 93 29.13 4.74 24.11
CA SER A 93 29.89 4.15 25.21
C SER A 93 31.39 4.11 24.88
N LEU A 94 31.77 3.64 23.69
CA LEU A 94 33.17 3.60 23.24
C LEU A 94 33.77 5.01 23.14
N THR A 95 33.02 5.98 22.60
CA THR A 95 33.49 7.36 22.46
C THR A 95 33.67 8.03 23.82
N GLN A 96 32.83 7.72 24.83
CA GLN A 96 33.01 8.19 26.21
C GLN A 96 34.26 7.60 26.89
N GLN A 97 34.54 6.32 26.65
CA GLN A 97 35.79 5.70 27.12
C GLN A 97 37.02 6.37 26.46
N THR A 98 36.92 6.68 25.17
CA THR A 98 37.94 7.39 24.40
C THR A 98 38.13 8.82 24.94
N GLU A 99 37.07 9.51 25.30
CA GLU A 99 37.14 10.83 25.94
C GLU A 99 37.90 10.79 27.24
N GLN A 100 37.62 9.80 28.10
CA GLN A 100 38.28 9.64 29.36
C GLN A 100 39.79 9.39 29.16
N ALA A 101 40.20 8.52 28.21
CA ALA A 101 41.59 8.27 27.88
C ALA A 101 42.33 9.53 27.38
N TRP A 102 41.67 10.33 26.50
CA TRP A 102 42.23 11.59 26.04
C TRP A 102 42.36 12.62 27.16
N LYS A 103 41.40 12.69 28.08
CA LYS A 103 41.47 13.56 29.26
C LYS A 103 42.71 13.26 30.12
N GLU A 104 42.95 11.98 30.39
CA GLU A 104 44.14 11.53 31.16
C GLU A 104 45.43 11.84 30.39
N THR A 105 45.43 11.66 29.07
CA THR A 105 46.55 11.99 28.20
C THR A 105 46.90 13.48 28.24
N VAL A 106 45.89 14.35 28.13
CA VAL A 106 46.09 15.81 28.22
C VAL A 106 46.62 16.23 29.58
N VAL A 107 46.12 15.67 30.69
CA VAL A 107 46.63 15.94 32.03
C VAL A 107 48.11 15.54 32.15
N SER A 108 48.48 14.36 31.67
CA SER A 108 49.85 13.88 31.68
C SER A 108 50.79 14.74 30.82
N ALA A 109 50.32 15.15 29.61
CA ALA A 109 51.09 15.99 28.72
C ALA A 109 51.32 17.39 29.30
N ARG A 110 50.33 17.98 29.99
CA ARG A 110 50.48 19.25 30.72
C ARG A 110 51.54 19.16 31.84
N ALA A 111 51.51 18.09 32.66
CA ALA A 111 52.50 17.87 33.71
C ALA A 111 53.92 17.75 33.12
N LEU A 112 54.08 17.04 32.00
CA LEU A 112 55.36 16.94 31.29
C LEU A 112 55.84 18.29 30.72
N MET A 113 54.91 19.11 30.22
CA MET A 113 55.23 20.46 29.75
C MET A 113 55.68 21.36 30.90
N GLU A 114 55.04 21.33 32.06
CA GLU A 114 55.44 22.06 33.25
C GLU A 114 56.82 21.63 33.75
N ALA A 115 57.15 20.36 33.58
CA ALA A 115 58.49 19.81 33.87
C ALA A 115 59.53 20.12 32.77
N GLY A 116 59.18 20.85 31.73
CA GLY A 116 60.09 21.20 30.62
C GLY A 116 60.42 20.06 29.67
N GLN A 117 59.66 18.92 29.74
CA GLN A 117 59.90 17.72 28.94
C GLN A 117 58.97 17.62 27.72
N TYR A 118 58.00 18.52 27.55
CA TYR A 118 57.08 18.53 26.44
C TYR A 118 56.80 19.97 25.96
N ASN A 119 56.45 20.14 24.68
CA ASN A 119 56.19 21.46 24.11
C ASN A 119 54.70 21.86 24.16
N GLU A 120 54.43 23.14 24.23
CA GLU A 120 53.08 23.70 24.30
C GLU A 120 52.23 23.37 23.06
N ALA A 121 52.84 23.34 21.88
CA ALA A 121 52.15 23.01 20.63
C ALA A 121 51.60 21.58 20.65
N GLY A 122 52.35 20.63 21.23
CA GLY A 122 51.91 19.25 21.40
C GLY A 122 50.72 19.12 22.37
N VAL A 123 50.77 19.86 23.49
CA VAL A 123 49.63 19.89 24.44
C VAL A 123 48.40 20.47 23.79
N SER A 124 48.52 21.60 23.09
CA SER A 124 47.40 22.23 22.37
C SER A 124 46.79 21.31 21.30
N GLN A 125 47.62 20.50 20.62
CA GLN A 125 47.11 19.51 19.65
C GLN A 125 46.30 18.40 20.32
N MET A 126 46.76 17.90 21.51
CA MET A 126 46.04 16.90 22.27
C MET A 126 44.71 17.43 22.83
N GLU A 127 44.69 18.68 23.30
CA GLU A 127 43.50 19.37 23.76
C GLU A 127 42.47 19.54 22.61
N ALA A 128 42.92 19.94 21.42
CA ALA A 128 42.07 20.02 20.25
C ALA A 128 41.42 18.68 19.90
N THR A 129 42.20 17.56 20.02
CA THR A 129 41.69 16.22 19.81
C THR A 129 40.68 15.83 20.90
N TYR A 130 40.96 16.14 22.16
CA TYR A 130 40.01 15.92 23.26
C TYR A 130 38.67 16.64 23.04
N TYR A 131 38.70 17.92 22.66
CA TYR A 131 37.49 18.67 22.35
C TYR A 131 36.74 18.12 21.11
N SER A 132 37.45 17.61 20.11
CA SER A 132 36.86 16.93 18.95
C SER A 132 36.10 15.66 19.37
N VAL A 133 36.65 14.88 20.31
CA VAL A 133 35.94 13.70 20.86
C VAL A 133 34.68 14.11 21.64
N GLN A 134 34.77 15.20 22.43
CA GLN A 134 33.58 15.73 23.13
C GLN A 134 32.48 16.19 22.15
N THR A 135 32.85 16.83 21.06
CA THR A 135 31.88 17.23 20.02
C THR A 135 31.21 15.98 19.44
N SER A 136 31.97 14.93 19.14
CA SER A 136 31.41 13.67 18.62
C SER A 136 30.41 13.01 19.60
N ILE A 137 30.62 13.14 20.92
CA ILE A 137 29.64 12.67 21.92
C ILE A 137 28.33 13.42 21.84
N LEU A 138 28.36 14.73 21.61
CA LEU A 138 27.15 15.54 21.44
C LEU A 138 26.41 15.16 20.17
N ASP A 139 27.12 14.97 19.06
CA ASP A 139 26.55 14.52 17.78
C ASP A 139 25.87 13.15 17.92
N LEU A 140 26.51 12.20 18.64
CA LEU A 140 25.92 10.88 18.89
C LEU A 140 24.65 10.96 19.73
N LYS A 141 24.62 11.81 20.76
CA LYS A 141 23.42 12.02 21.59
C LYS A 141 22.28 12.61 20.77
N GLU A 142 22.59 13.54 19.86
CA GLU A 142 21.59 14.09 18.94
C GLU A 142 21.04 13.02 18.00
N GLN A 143 21.91 12.19 17.40
CA GLN A 143 21.51 11.09 16.52
C GLN A 143 20.64 10.07 17.26
N ILE A 144 20.98 9.69 18.49
CA ILE A 144 20.16 8.80 19.33
C ILE A 144 18.76 9.38 19.51
N ASN A 145 18.65 10.67 19.86
CA ASN A 145 17.35 11.33 20.02
C ASN A 145 16.54 11.32 18.72
N GLN A 146 17.17 11.60 17.58
CA GLN A 146 16.50 11.59 16.27
C GLN A 146 15.99 10.18 15.92
N VAL A 147 16.75 9.14 16.20
CA VAL A 147 16.35 7.75 15.93
C VAL A 147 15.28 7.28 16.93
N GLU A 148 15.30 7.71 18.20
CA GLU A 148 14.23 7.48 19.17
C GLU A 148 12.90 8.14 18.72
N ASN A 149 12.96 9.37 18.20
CA ASN A 149 11.80 10.04 17.62
C ASN A 149 11.25 9.27 16.40
N SER A 150 12.13 8.74 15.57
CA SER A 150 11.72 7.90 14.42
C SER A 150 11.07 6.60 14.87
N LEU A 151 11.58 5.97 15.94
CA LEU A 151 10.96 4.78 16.55
C LEU A 151 9.57 5.10 17.12
N ALA A 152 9.42 6.23 17.82
CA ALA A 152 8.15 6.68 18.36
C ALA A 152 7.09 6.87 17.25
N LEU A 153 7.48 7.45 16.11
CA LEU A 153 6.60 7.58 14.94
C LEU A 153 6.15 6.22 14.38
N LEU A 154 7.07 5.25 14.29
CA LEU A 154 6.73 3.90 13.83
C LEU A 154 5.80 3.15 14.79
N LEU A 155 5.91 3.44 16.09
CA LEU A 155 5.05 2.87 17.14
C LEU A 155 3.75 3.66 17.34
N ALA A 156 3.58 4.80 16.65
CA ALA A 156 2.48 5.76 16.84
C ALA A 156 2.36 6.25 18.29
N GLU A 157 3.50 6.46 18.96
CA GLU A 157 3.61 6.95 20.33
C GLU A 157 4.20 8.37 20.36
N THR A 158 4.06 9.05 21.48
CA THR A 158 4.76 10.31 21.73
C THR A 158 6.26 10.05 21.96
N PRO A 159 7.16 10.93 21.49
CA PRO A 159 8.59 10.79 21.68
C PRO A 159 8.95 10.58 23.16
N ARG A 160 9.73 9.55 23.43
CA ARG A 160 10.23 9.22 24.78
C ARG A 160 11.53 8.43 24.67
N HIS A 161 12.27 8.37 25.77
CA HIS A 161 13.40 7.43 25.87
C HIS A 161 12.88 5.99 25.98
N TYR A 162 13.47 5.07 25.19
CA TYR A 162 13.12 3.65 25.19
C TYR A 162 14.20 2.84 25.90
N GLU A 163 13.82 2.11 26.94
CA GLU A 163 14.69 1.10 27.56
C GLU A 163 14.98 -0.02 26.57
N ARG A 164 16.24 -0.35 26.42
CA ARG A 164 16.69 -1.34 25.44
C ARG A 164 17.88 -2.15 25.97
N GLY A 165 18.11 -3.32 25.36
CA GLY A 165 19.24 -4.17 25.69
C GLY A 165 20.57 -3.62 25.16
N THR A 166 21.62 -4.42 25.24
CA THR A 166 22.93 -4.10 24.69
C THR A 166 23.18 -4.83 23.38
N LEU A 167 24.02 -4.28 22.51
CA LEU A 167 24.38 -4.92 21.25
C LEU A 167 25.09 -6.27 21.47
N SER A 168 25.94 -6.35 22.49
CA SER A 168 26.69 -7.57 22.87
C SER A 168 25.81 -8.73 23.35
N ALA A 169 24.59 -8.45 23.82
CA ALA A 169 23.63 -9.48 24.24
C ALA A 169 22.83 -10.08 23.08
N GLN A 170 22.96 -9.54 21.86
CA GLN A 170 22.22 -9.99 20.70
C GLN A 170 22.89 -11.22 20.05
N HIS A 171 22.12 -12.28 19.86
CA HIS A 171 22.57 -13.51 19.20
C HIS A 171 21.69 -13.86 18.02
N PHE A 172 22.28 -13.97 16.85
CA PHE A 172 21.60 -14.42 15.63
C PHE A 172 21.85 -15.92 15.43
N THR A 173 20.82 -16.73 15.67
CA THR A 173 20.92 -18.20 15.70
C THR A 173 20.68 -18.88 14.35
N GLN A 174 20.25 -18.14 13.32
CA GLN A 174 19.91 -18.74 12.03
C GLN A 174 21.07 -18.68 11.03
N ASP A 175 21.50 -19.85 10.58
CA ASP A 175 22.30 -19.96 9.35
C ASP A 175 21.39 -19.78 8.15
N LEU A 176 21.48 -18.62 7.51
CA LEU A 176 20.79 -18.35 6.27
C LEU A 176 21.53 -19.09 5.14
N SER A 177 20.93 -20.18 4.67
CA SER A 177 21.45 -20.91 3.50
C SER A 177 21.27 -20.07 2.23
N VAL A 178 22.28 -20.09 1.39
CA VAL A 178 22.27 -19.43 0.07
C VAL A 178 21.26 -20.15 -0.84
N GLY A 179 20.39 -19.38 -1.48
CA GLY A 179 19.44 -19.88 -2.48
C GLY A 179 18.02 -20.04 -1.91
N ILE A 180 17.22 -18.99 -2.06
CA ILE A 180 15.78 -19.08 -1.78
C ILE A 180 15.10 -19.61 -3.06
N PRO A 181 14.37 -20.73 -2.99
CA PRO A 181 13.61 -21.22 -4.13
C PRO A 181 12.62 -20.16 -4.61
N MET A 182 12.48 -20.01 -5.93
CA MET A 182 11.54 -19.03 -6.53
C MET A 182 10.11 -19.19 -5.98
N GLN A 183 9.73 -20.40 -5.56
CA GLN A 183 8.46 -20.69 -4.91
C GLN A 183 8.27 -19.93 -3.57
N MET A 184 9.32 -19.59 -2.85
CA MET A 184 9.24 -18.78 -1.64
C MET A 184 8.95 -17.30 -1.93
N LEU A 185 9.39 -16.78 -3.09
CA LEU A 185 9.07 -15.43 -3.53
C LEU A 185 7.57 -15.25 -3.77
N ALA A 186 6.87 -16.30 -4.21
CA ALA A 186 5.41 -16.27 -4.39
C ALA A 186 4.64 -16.06 -3.07
N ASN A 187 5.25 -16.30 -1.91
CA ASN A 187 4.63 -16.04 -0.61
C ASN A 187 4.79 -14.60 -0.14
N ARG A 188 5.60 -13.78 -0.82
CA ARG A 188 5.80 -12.37 -0.47
C ARG A 188 4.50 -11.59 -0.73
N PRO A 189 4.05 -10.76 0.23
CA PRO A 189 2.80 -10.02 0.08
C PRO A 189 2.81 -9.00 -1.05
N ASP A 190 3.95 -8.39 -1.37
CA ASP A 190 4.14 -7.46 -2.48
C ASP A 190 4.00 -8.15 -3.85
N VAL A 191 4.60 -9.33 -4.01
CA VAL A 191 4.49 -10.17 -5.22
C VAL A 191 3.04 -10.63 -5.40
N ARG A 192 2.40 -11.10 -4.32
CA ARG A 192 0.98 -11.49 -4.34
C ARG A 192 0.06 -10.33 -4.68
N SER A 193 0.34 -9.15 -4.15
CA SER A 193 -0.42 -7.93 -4.50
C SER A 193 -0.34 -7.61 -5.99
N ALA A 194 0.85 -7.74 -6.60
CA ALA A 194 1.06 -7.56 -8.04
C ALA A 194 0.32 -8.63 -8.87
N GLU A 195 0.34 -9.91 -8.43
CA GLU A 195 -0.43 -11.00 -9.03
C GLU A 195 -1.94 -10.72 -9.01
N ARG A 196 -2.48 -10.22 -7.85
CA ARG A 196 -3.89 -9.84 -7.75
C ARG A 196 -4.27 -8.66 -8.63
N SER A 197 -3.34 -7.74 -8.86
CA SER A 197 -3.53 -6.65 -9.82
C SER A 197 -3.67 -7.18 -11.25
N LEU A 198 -2.82 -8.14 -11.65
CA LEU A 198 -2.91 -8.81 -12.94
C LEU A 198 -4.24 -9.59 -13.07
N GLU A 199 -4.64 -10.33 -12.03
CA GLU A 199 -5.93 -11.02 -11.98
C GLU A 199 -7.10 -10.05 -12.18
N ALA A 200 -7.07 -8.90 -11.51
CA ALA A 200 -8.10 -7.87 -11.64
C ALA A 200 -8.14 -7.27 -13.06
N ALA A 201 -6.99 -6.99 -13.67
CA ALA A 201 -6.88 -6.48 -15.03
C ALA A 201 -7.40 -7.51 -16.07
N PHE A 202 -7.12 -8.81 -15.86
CA PHE A 202 -7.65 -9.90 -16.69
C PHE A 202 -9.19 -9.93 -16.66
N TYR A 203 -9.80 -9.85 -15.48
CA TYR A 203 -11.26 -9.80 -15.38
C TYR A 203 -11.84 -8.49 -15.93
N GLY A 204 -11.13 -7.38 -15.81
CA GLY A 204 -11.49 -6.10 -16.45
C GLY A 204 -11.53 -6.20 -17.98
N THR A 205 -10.55 -6.87 -18.58
CA THR A 205 -10.50 -7.13 -20.03
C THR A 205 -11.67 -8.02 -20.46
N ASN A 206 -12.00 -9.06 -19.69
CA ASN A 206 -13.15 -9.93 -19.98
C ASN A 206 -14.48 -9.19 -19.83
N GLN A 207 -14.59 -8.27 -18.86
CA GLN A 207 -15.75 -7.39 -18.71
C GLN A 207 -15.89 -6.45 -19.91
N ALA A 208 -14.79 -5.82 -20.37
CA ALA A 208 -14.82 -4.97 -21.56
C ALA A 208 -15.17 -5.77 -22.82
N ARG A 209 -14.69 -7.02 -22.94
CA ARG A 209 -15.05 -7.93 -24.03
C ARG A 209 -16.55 -8.26 -24.02
N SER A 210 -17.18 -8.39 -22.85
CA SER A 210 -18.61 -8.68 -22.77
C SER A 210 -19.49 -7.55 -23.33
N ALA A 211 -18.97 -6.32 -23.44
CA ALA A 211 -19.70 -5.20 -24.05
C ALA A 211 -19.94 -5.34 -25.58
N PHE A 212 -19.27 -6.31 -26.24
CA PHE A 212 -19.54 -6.65 -27.64
C PHE A 212 -20.80 -7.52 -27.82
N TYR A 213 -21.35 -8.06 -26.75
CA TYR A 213 -22.53 -8.92 -26.76
C TYR A 213 -23.79 -8.17 -26.30
N PRO A 214 -24.97 -8.65 -26.67
CA PRO A 214 -26.24 -8.02 -26.25
C PRO A 214 -26.39 -8.03 -24.72
N SER A 215 -27.02 -6.98 -24.18
CA SER A 215 -27.53 -6.97 -22.81
C SER A 215 -29.02 -7.31 -22.77
N ILE A 216 -29.42 -8.11 -21.79
CA ILE A 216 -30.83 -8.46 -21.56
C ILE A 216 -31.23 -7.84 -20.23
N VAL A 217 -32.22 -6.96 -20.31
CA VAL A 217 -32.77 -6.27 -19.14
C VAL A 217 -34.26 -6.58 -19.03
N LEU A 218 -34.66 -7.08 -17.88
CA LEU A 218 -36.06 -7.21 -17.48
C LEU A 218 -36.44 -5.97 -16.67
N SER A 219 -37.40 -5.23 -17.09
CA SER A 219 -37.92 -4.07 -16.37
C SER A 219 -39.42 -4.22 -16.12
N GLY A 220 -39.86 -3.71 -15.00
CA GLY A 220 -41.28 -3.69 -14.66
C GLY A 220 -41.62 -2.42 -13.89
N SER A 221 -42.84 -2.00 -14.00
CA SER A 221 -43.39 -0.91 -13.19
C SER A 221 -44.76 -1.26 -12.66
N ALA A 222 -45.03 -0.86 -11.44
CA ALA A 222 -46.34 -1.00 -10.83
C ALA A 222 -46.63 0.24 -9.97
N GLY A 223 -47.83 0.81 -10.11
CA GLY A 223 -48.14 2.03 -9.36
C GLY A 223 -49.50 2.61 -9.73
N TRP A 224 -49.84 3.75 -9.13
CA TRP A 224 -51.06 4.49 -9.43
C TRP A 224 -50.78 5.62 -10.41
N THR A 225 -51.64 5.74 -11.40
CA THR A 225 -51.59 6.84 -12.37
C THR A 225 -52.99 7.24 -12.80
N ASN A 226 -53.19 8.50 -13.09
CA ASN A 226 -54.41 8.99 -13.74
C ASN A 226 -54.30 9.07 -15.28
N SER A 227 -53.12 8.77 -15.83
CA SER A 227 -52.86 8.82 -17.26
C SER A 227 -52.46 7.43 -17.77
N ALA A 228 -53.20 6.91 -18.75
CA ALA A 228 -52.94 5.64 -19.43
C ALA A 228 -53.04 5.88 -20.95
N GLY A 229 -51.86 6.05 -21.59
CA GLY A 229 -51.80 6.43 -23.00
C GLY A 229 -52.40 7.81 -23.26
N SER A 230 -53.44 7.89 -24.11
CA SER A 230 -54.15 9.12 -24.40
C SER A 230 -55.32 9.42 -23.46
N MET A 231 -55.64 8.52 -22.51
CA MET A 231 -56.78 8.68 -21.60
C MET A 231 -56.33 9.20 -20.23
N ILE A 232 -57.08 10.16 -19.70
CA ILE A 232 -56.94 10.65 -18.32
C ILE A 232 -58.17 10.28 -17.53
N VAL A 233 -57.97 9.58 -16.43
CA VAL A 233 -59.05 9.06 -15.58
C VAL A 233 -58.83 9.54 -14.15
N ASN A 234 -59.84 10.23 -13.59
CA ASN A 234 -59.84 10.65 -12.18
C ASN A 234 -60.97 9.96 -11.42
N PRO A 235 -60.69 9.40 -10.22
CA PRO A 235 -59.35 9.18 -9.64
C PRO A 235 -58.51 8.20 -10.46
N GLY A 236 -57.18 8.28 -10.31
CA GLY A 236 -56.22 7.39 -11.00
C GLY A 236 -56.38 5.91 -10.59
N LYS A 237 -55.92 5.02 -11.44
CA LYS A 237 -56.00 3.56 -11.28
C LYS A 237 -54.63 2.92 -11.16
N PHE A 238 -54.61 1.71 -10.65
CA PHE A 238 -53.40 0.90 -10.61
C PHE A 238 -53.04 0.42 -12.02
N LEU A 239 -51.76 0.62 -12.37
CA LEU A 239 -51.18 0.16 -13.64
C LEU A 239 -49.96 -0.70 -13.32
N ALA A 240 -49.84 -1.87 -13.93
CA ALA A 240 -48.63 -2.70 -13.88
C ALA A 240 -48.19 -3.03 -15.31
N SER A 241 -46.90 -2.99 -15.55
CA SER A 241 -46.28 -3.35 -16.80
C SER A 241 -44.98 -4.11 -16.58
N ALA A 242 -44.67 -5.05 -17.48
CA ALA A 242 -43.40 -5.75 -17.50
C ALA A 242 -42.89 -5.81 -18.95
N VAL A 243 -41.59 -5.55 -19.13
CA VAL A 243 -40.94 -5.50 -20.43
C VAL A 243 -39.62 -6.22 -20.36
N GLY A 244 -39.34 -7.14 -21.27
CA GLY A 244 -38.01 -7.71 -21.52
C GLY A 244 -37.39 -7.00 -22.72
N SER A 245 -36.23 -6.41 -22.56
CA SER A 245 -35.48 -5.75 -23.61
C SER A 245 -34.16 -6.42 -23.90
N LEU A 246 -33.86 -6.65 -25.18
CA LEU A 246 -32.55 -7.06 -25.68
C LEU A 246 -31.93 -5.88 -26.41
N THR A 247 -30.79 -5.42 -25.92
CA THR A 247 -30.11 -4.27 -26.52
C THR A 247 -28.71 -4.68 -26.98
N GLN A 248 -28.46 -4.49 -28.28
CA GLN A 248 -27.15 -4.71 -28.89
C GLN A 248 -26.65 -3.40 -29.50
N PRO A 249 -25.52 -2.83 -29.03
CA PRO A 249 -24.96 -1.67 -29.71
C PRO A 249 -24.34 -2.10 -31.06
N LEU A 250 -24.89 -1.65 -32.15
CA LEU A 250 -24.37 -1.91 -33.51
C LEU A 250 -23.26 -0.94 -33.89
N PHE A 251 -23.41 0.32 -33.51
CA PHE A 251 -22.41 1.37 -33.73
C PHE A 251 -22.40 2.35 -32.54
N ASN A 252 -21.32 2.37 -31.80
CA ASN A 252 -21.12 3.26 -30.66
C ASN A 252 -19.83 4.09 -30.81
N ARG A 253 -19.67 4.73 -31.99
CA ARG A 253 -18.58 5.64 -32.30
C ARG A 253 -17.18 5.08 -31.88
N GLY A 254 -16.99 3.78 -31.96
CA GLY A 254 -15.77 3.10 -31.59
C GLY A 254 -15.49 2.94 -30.09
N GLN A 255 -16.37 3.41 -29.21
CA GLN A 255 -16.15 3.38 -27.74
C GLN A 255 -15.90 1.96 -27.19
N VAL A 256 -16.69 0.97 -27.63
CA VAL A 256 -16.52 -0.42 -27.17
C VAL A 256 -15.18 -0.98 -27.59
N ILE A 257 -14.75 -0.70 -28.83
CA ILE A 257 -13.43 -1.14 -29.35
C ILE A 257 -12.30 -0.43 -28.57
N ALA A 258 -12.42 0.88 -28.38
CA ALA A 258 -11.45 1.66 -27.64
C ALA A 258 -11.31 1.14 -26.19
N GLN A 259 -12.43 0.94 -25.49
CA GLN A 259 -12.42 0.42 -24.11
C GLN A 259 -11.79 -0.98 -24.02
N TYR A 260 -12.08 -1.85 -24.96
CA TYR A 260 -11.44 -3.18 -25.01
C TYR A 260 -9.94 -3.10 -25.26
N ARG A 261 -9.48 -2.23 -26.19
CA ARG A 261 -8.05 -2.02 -26.44
C ARG A 261 -7.34 -1.44 -25.23
N ILE A 262 -7.94 -0.46 -24.54
CA ILE A 262 -7.42 0.12 -23.29
C ILE A 262 -7.29 -0.96 -22.22
N SER A 263 -8.35 -1.75 -21.99
CA SER A 263 -8.33 -2.83 -21.00
C SER A 263 -7.26 -3.89 -21.31
N LYS A 264 -7.04 -4.20 -22.59
CA LYS A 264 -6.00 -5.13 -23.02
C LYS A 264 -4.60 -4.56 -22.77
N ALA A 265 -4.38 -3.28 -23.03
CA ALA A 265 -3.12 -2.61 -22.73
C ALA A 265 -2.86 -2.56 -21.21
N GLN A 266 -3.87 -2.27 -20.40
CA GLN A 266 -3.79 -2.29 -18.94
C GLN A 266 -3.50 -3.70 -18.39
N GLN A 267 -4.02 -4.74 -19.03
CA GLN A 267 -3.68 -6.12 -18.66
C GLN A 267 -2.21 -6.45 -18.97
N GLU A 268 -1.69 -5.99 -20.09
CA GLU A 268 -0.28 -6.17 -20.45
C GLU A 268 0.64 -5.38 -19.50
N GLU A 269 0.26 -4.14 -19.17
CA GLU A 269 0.96 -3.33 -18.17
C GLU A 269 1.02 -4.06 -16.81
N ALA A 270 -0.12 -4.60 -16.34
CA ALA A 270 -0.19 -5.35 -15.09
C ALA A 270 0.66 -6.64 -15.13
N ARG A 271 0.79 -7.29 -16.30
CA ARG A 271 1.67 -8.45 -16.50
C ARG A 271 3.14 -8.06 -16.33
N LEU A 272 3.56 -6.99 -17.01
CA LEU A 272 4.94 -6.50 -16.92
C LEU A 272 5.26 -6.01 -15.49
N PHE A 273 4.30 -5.39 -14.81
CA PHE A 273 4.46 -4.98 -13.42
C PHE A 273 4.63 -6.19 -12.48
N PHE A 274 3.89 -7.27 -12.71
CA PHE A 274 4.06 -8.52 -11.95
C PHE A 274 5.43 -9.16 -12.19
N GLU A 275 5.90 -9.20 -13.44
CA GLU A 275 7.24 -9.69 -13.77
C GLU A 275 8.33 -8.84 -13.09
N GLN A 276 8.19 -7.51 -13.12
CA GLN A 276 9.10 -6.60 -12.43
C GLN A 276 9.11 -6.83 -10.91
N ALA A 277 7.94 -7.05 -10.30
CA ALA A 277 7.84 -7.33 -8.87
C ALA A 277 8.57 -8.63 -8.49
N LEU A 278 8.49 -9.68 -9.32
CA LEU A 278 9.23 -10.93 -9.12
C LEU A 278 10.74 -10.72 -9.21
N LEU A 279 11.21 -9.97 -10.21
CA LEU A 279 12.63 -9.68 -10.40
C LEU A 279 13.18 -8.84 -9.24
N ASN A 280 12.46 -7.81 -8.81
CA ASN A 280 12.83 -6.98 -7.66
C ASN A 280 12.90 -7.81 -6.38
N ALA A 281 11.91 -8.66 -6.13
CA ALA A 281 11.89 -9.54 -4.96
C ALA A 281 13.08 -10.51 -4.96
N GLY A 282 13.46 -11.05 -6.12
CA GLY A 282 14.64 -11.91 -6.27
C GLY A 282 15.94 -11.16 -6.00
N SER A 283 16.10 -9.95 -6.56
CA SER A 283 17.27 -9.10 -6.33
C SER A 283 17.41 -8.72 -4.86
N GLU A 284 16.35 -8.22 -4.23
CA GLU A 284 16.37 -7.84 -2.81
C GLU A 284 16.80 -8.98 -1.88
N VAL A 285 16.31 -10.20 -2.15
CA VAL A 285 16.68 -11.36 -1.35
C VAL A 285 18.16 -11.73 -1.57
N ASN A 286 18.63 -11.72 -2.81
CA ASN A 286 20.02 -11.99 -3.13
C ASN A 286 20.96 -10.96 -2.49
N ASP A 287 20.61 -9.68 -2.58
CA ASP A 287 21.39 -8.59 -1.99
C ASP A 287 21.43 -8.70 -0.47
N ALA A 288 20.32 -9.03 0.18
CA ALA A 288 20.23 -9.21 1.62
C ALA A 288 21.08 -10.41 2.11
N LEU A 289 21.06 -11.53 1.37
CA LEU A 289 21.89 -12.70 1.68
C LEU A 289 23.38 -12.39 1.53
N THR A 290 23.75 -11.74 0.42
CA THR A 290 25.14 -11.32 0.17
C THR A 290 25.62 -10.35 1.24
N ALA A 291 24.81 -9.35 1.61
CA ALA A 291 25.13 -8.42 2.67
C ALA A 291 25.32 -9.12 4.02
N CYS A 292 24.47 -10.08 4.35
CA CYS A 292 24.59 -10.87 5.58
C CYS A 292 25.89 -11.69 5.62
N GLN A 293 26.26 -12.38 4.54
CA GLN A 293 27.51 -13.15 4.43
C GLN A 293 28.73 -12.24 4.55
N THR A 294 28.76 -11.15 3.76
CA THR A 294 29.85 -10.18 3.78
C THR A 294 30.02 -9.55 5.16
N SER A 295 28.92 -9.25 5.86
CA SER A 295 28.98 -8.69 7.22
C SER A 295 29.58 -9.68 8.23
N ARG A 296 29.22 -10.97 8.14
CA ARG A 296 29.83 -12.03 8.98
C ARG A 296 31.34 -12.17 8.75
N GLU A 297 31.75 -12.17 7.48
CA GLU A 297 33.19 -12.24 7.13
C GLU A 297 33.95 -11.01 7.64
N LYS A 298 33.40 -9.80 7.47
CA LYS A 298 33.97 -8.55 7.99
C LYS A 298 34.11 -8.57 9.49
N THR A 299 33.10 -9.03 10.25
CA THR A 299 33.15 -9.13 11.69
C THR A 299 34.30 -10.04 12.11
N GLY A 300 34.47 -11.22 11.49
CA GLY A 300 35.56 -12.13 11.77
C GLY A 300 36.96 -11.57 11.46
N LEU A 301 37.09 -10.69 10.46
CA LEU A 301 38.33 -10.00 10.14
C LEU A 301 38.63 -8.87 11.14
N LEU A 302 37.61 -8.10 11.52
CA LEU A 302 37.72 -7.01 12.50
C LEU A 302 38.09 -7.54 13.89
N ASP A 303 37.58 -8.71 14.31
CA ASP A 303 37.96 -9.36 15.57
C ASP A 303 39.43 -9.75 15.55
N LYS A 304 39.98 -10.26 14.45
CA LYS A 304 41.41 -10.54 14.30
C LYS A 304 42.25 -9.27 14.36
N GLN A 305 41.81 -8.19 13.73
CA GLN A 305 42.49 -6.89 13.75
C GLN A 305 42.56 -6.30 15.17
N LYS A 306 41.51 -6.52 15.99
CA LYS A 306 41.48 -6.04 17.39
C LYS A 306 42.47 -6.76 18.28
N VAL A 307 42.82 -8.00 17.95
CA VAL A 307 43.77 -8.85 18.75
C VAL A 307 45.24 -8.66 18.31
N SER A 308 45.47 -8.11 17.11
CA SER A 308 46.80 -7.82 16.56
C SER A 308 47.33 -6.48 17.05
#